data_aed91f4df5581c9abec8f2e118b89cba
#
_entry.id   aed91f4df5581c9abec8f2e118b89cba
#
_cell.length_a   1.000
_cell.length_b   1.000
_cell.length_c   1.000
_cell.angle_alpha   90.00
_cell.angle_beta   90.00
_cell.angle_gamma   90.00
#
_symmetry.space_group_name_H-M   'P 1'
#
loop_
_entity.id
_entity.type
_entity.pdbx_description
1 polymer ?
#
loop_
_entity_poly.entity_id
_entity_poly.type
_entity_poly.pdbx_seq_one_letter_code
_entity_poly.pdbx_strand_id
1 'polypeptide(L)'
;MVSPILNDLRIISQLENHSVKLLFTSGLPEVDDHESGGGIYELQVKGHDWNYKKVYSGICYGLIKYQDTFISIDDKDGVIQLDTSYNIIKAKKLKNATRGHGIAYSKITRSFYIVSSYRDSIIVLNEKFEQTDEIFISDKHQKSGNPEHHCNDICIVGNSLYVTMFSYTGNWKRDIFDGVALEIDLVSTKKIGRVINDLWMPHNISFLDGSLTVLDSLRGELKTNNARAIGKFP
;
A
#
# COMPACT_ATOMS: atom_id res chain seq x y z
N MET A 1 -0.90 20.78 19.29
CA MET A 1 0.31 20.13 19.87
C MET A 1 1.08 19.53 18.70
N VAL A 2 2.29 20.00 18.44
CA VAL A 2 3.13 19.52 17.34
C VAL A 2 3.64 18.13 17.70
N SER A 3 3.56 17.16 16.79
CA SER A 3 4.02 15.79 16.96
C SER A 3 5.46 15.76 17.51
N PRO A 4 5.79 14.90 18.49
CA PRO A 4 7.16 14.80 19.04
C PRO A 4 8.22 14.42 17.99
N ILE A 5 7.83 13.86 16.84
CA ILE A 5 8.74 13.55 15.72
C ILE A 5 9.28 14.82 15.04
N LEU A 6 8.50 15.92 15.04
CA LEU A 6 8.95 17.21 14.49
C LEU A 6 9.86 18.02 15.42
N ASN A 7 10.04 17.57 16.66
CA ASN A 7 10.92 18.23 17.65
C ASN A 7 12.36 17.68 17.67
N ASP A 8 12.70 16.69 16.85
CA ASP A 8 14.11 16.30 16.72
C ASP A 8 14.82 17.33 15.83
N LEU A 9 15.51 18.26 16.47
CA LEU A 9 16.27 19.33 15.81
C LEU A 9 17.24 18.82 14.73
N ARG A 10 17.66 17.55 14.80
CA ARG A 10 18.54 16.93 13.79
C ARG A 10 17.76 16.62 12.50
N ILE A 11 16.52 16.17 12.61
CA ILE A 11 15.66 15.95 11.43
C ILE A 11 15.34 17.29 10.78
N ILE A 12 14.98 18.30 11.57
CA ILE A 12 14.69 19.65 11.07
C ILE A 12 15.92 20.25 10.37
N SER A 13 17.10 20.17 10.98
CA SER A 13 18.35 20.69 10.39
C SER A 13 18.76 19.95 9.10
N GLN A 14 18.45 18.66 8.98
CA GLN A 14 18.65 17.91 7.74
C GLN A 14 17.66 18.33 6.66
N LEU A 15 16.41 18.60 7.00
CA LEU A 15 15.41 19.10 6.04
C LEU A 15 15.66 20.55 5.62
N GLU A 16 16.23 21.39 6.47
CA GLU A 16 16.59 22.78 6.13
C GLU A 16 17.58 22.88 4.96
N ASN A 17 18.46 21.89 4.79
CA ASN A 17 19.51 21.89 3.76
C ASN A 17 19.19 20.97 2.57
N HIS A 18 18.12 20.17 2.63
CA HIS A 18 17.75 19.22 1.58
C HIS A 18 16.31 19.42 1.14
N SER A 19 16.11 19.39 -0.17
CA SER A 19 14.78 19.29 -0.75
C SER A 19 14.40 17.81 -0.85
N VAL A 20 13.27 17.45 -0.26
CA VAL A 20 12.70 16.11 -0.35
C VAL A 20 11.52 16.16 -1.31
N LYS A 21 11.52 15.21 -2.26
CA LYS A 21 10.40 14.99 -3.18
C LYS A 21 9.73 13.66 -2.83
N LEU A 22 8.44 13.71 -2.53
CA LEU A 22 7.61 12.56 -2.24
C LEU A 22 6.51 12.42 -3.27
N LEU A 23 6.15 11.18 -3.60
CA LEU A 23 4.95 10.87 -4.37
C LEU A 23 3.99 10.10 -3.49
N PHE A 24 2.70 10.44 -3.57
CA PHE A 24 1.66 9.73 -2.86
C PHE A 24 0.40 9.62 -3.71
N THR A 25 -0.44 8.64 -3.40
CA THR A 25 -1.71 8.39 -4.08
C THR A 25 -2.90 8.84 -3.23
N SER A 26 -3.98 9.19 -3.90
CA SER A 26 -5.29 9.45 -3.29
C SER A 26 -6.36 8.59 -3.96
N GLY A 27 -7.02 7.75 -3.15
CA GLY A 27 -8.17 6.93 -3.56
C GLY A 27 -9.52 7.64 -3.42
N LEU A 28 -9.52 8.96 -3.29
CA LEU A 28 -10.75 9.76 -3.31
C LEU A 28 -11.35 9.78 -4.72
N PRO A 29 -12.65 10.12 -4.87
CA PRO A 29 -13.22 10.34 -6.18
C PRO A 29 -12.45 11.36 -7.00
N GLU A 30 -12.37 11.11 -8.31
CA GLU A 30 -11.80 12.07 -9.26
C GLU A 30 -12.64 13.34 -9.29
N VAL A 31 -12.01 14.49 -9.25
CA VAL A 31 -12.64 15.80 -9.41
C VAL A 31 -11.85 16.62 -10.43
N ASP A 32 -12.54 17.53 -11.14
CA ASP A 32 -11.94 18.43 -12.13
C ASP A 32 -11.09 19.55 -11.52
N ASP A 33 -10.52 19.30 -10.37
CA ASP A 33 -9.65 20.22 -9.65
C ASP A 33 -8.22 19.67 -9.65
N HIS A 34 -7.27 20.51 -10.04
CA HIS A 34 -5.86 20.15 -10.09
C HIS A 34 -5.19 20.07 -8.72
N GLU A 35 -5.89 20.45 -7.65
CA GLU A 35 -5.34 20.51 -6.29
C GLU A 35 -5.97 19.51 -5.33
N SER A 36 -7.10 18.89 -5.69
CA SER A 36 -7.85 18.01 -4.78
C SER A 36 -8.36 16.74 -5.45
N GLY A 37 -8.98 15.85 -4.66
CA GLY A 37 -9.60 14.60 -5.12
C GLY A 37 -8.61 13.46 -5.33
N GLY A 38 -9.02 12.51 -6.15
CA GLY A 38 -8.24 11.32 -6.47
C GLY A 38 -7.09 11.59 -7.43
N GLY A 39 -6.02 10.83 -7.29
CA GLY A 39 -4.88 10.94 -8.18
C GLY A 39 -3.53 10.56 -7.58
N ILE A 40 -2.47 10.94 -8.28
CA ILE A 40 -1.10 10.89 -7.80
C ILE A 40 -0.60 12.32 -7.63
N TYR A 41 0.04 12.58 -6.51
CA TYR A 41 0.54 13.88 -6.12
C TYR A 41 2.04 13.85 -5.90
N GLU A 42 2.73 14.91 -6.33
CA GLU A 42 4.10 15.21 -5.98
C GLU A 42 4.10 16.27 -4.89
N LEU A 43 4.70 15.94 -3.74
CA LEU A 43 4.96 16.88 -2.65
C LEU A 43 6.45 17.20 -2.61
N GLN A 44 6.76 18.47 -2.60
CA GLN A 44 8.13 18.99 -2.39
C GLN A 44 8.20 19.66 -1.03
N VAL A 45 9.19 19.27 -0.24
CA VAL A 45 9.45 19.84 1.09
C VAL A 45 10.88 20.36 1.11
N LYS A 46 11.08 21.62 1.53
CA LYS A 46 12.39 22.23 1.73
C LYS A 46 12.36 23.06 3.01
N GLY A 47 12.99 22.56 4.06
CA GLY A 47 12.88 23.15 5.39
C GLY A 47 11.43 23.18 5.86
N HIS A 48 10.92 24.40 6.13
CA HIS A 48 9.52 24.62 6.51
C HIS A 48 8.59 24.88 5.31
N ASP A 49 9.14 25.08 4.13
CA ASP A 49 8.37 25.32 2.93
C ASP A 49 7.94 24.00 2.30
N TRP A 50 6.72 23.95 1.88
CA TRP A 50 6.19 22.81 1.13
C TRP A 50 5.23 23.26 0.05
N ASN A 51 5.20 22.53 -1.04
CA ASN A 51 4.19 22.66 -2.09
C ASN A 51 3.83 21.27 -2.61
N TYR A 52 2.65 21.15 -3.18
CA TYR A 52 2.25 19.95 -3.87
C TYR A 52 1.56 20.27 -5.18
N LYS A 53 1.57 19.29 -6.08
CA LYS A 53 0.82 19.34 -7.33
C LYS A 53 0.28 17.95 -7.65
N LYS A 54 -0.92 17.90 -8.21
CA LYS A 54 -1.44 16.69 -8.82
C LYS A 54 -0.70 16.43 -10.14
N VAL A 55 -0.13 15.25 -10.29
CA VAL A 55 0.63 14.85 -11.49
C VAL A 55 -0.13 13.83 -12.34
N TYR A 56 -1.15 13.20 -11.78
CA TYR A 56 -2.08 12.31 -12.47
C TYR A 56 -3.45 12.38 -11.80
N SER A 57 -4.54 12.41 -12.59
CA SER A 57 -5.93 12.41 -12.10
C SER A 57 -6.54 11.03 -12.27
N GLY A 58 -7.16 10.48 -11.22
CA GLY A 58 -7.78 9.16 -11.18
C GLY A 58 -8.08 8.74 -9.75
N ILE A 59 -8.60 7.54 -9.54
CA ILE A 59 -8.79 6.96 -8.20
C ILE A 59 -7.62 6.02 -7.94
N CYS A 60 -6.52 6.57 -7.38
CA CYS A 60 -5.24 5.89 -7.32
C CYS A 60 -4.95 5.28 -5.95
N TYR A 61 -4.48 4.03 -5.97
CA TYR A 61 -4.01 3.29 -4.82
C TYR A 61 -2.64 2.70 -5.09
N GLY A 62 -1.87 2.43 -4.05
CA GLY A 62 -0.57 1.80 -4.14
C GLY A 62 0.33 2.47 -5.20
N LEU A 63 1.56 2.75 -4.82
CA LEU A 63 2.54 3.38 -5.70
C LEU A 63 3.91 2.80 -5.41
N ILE A 64 4.59 2.34 -6.46
CA ILE A 64 5.97 1.87 -6.35
C ILE A 64 6.85 2.50 -7.43
N LYS A 65 8.13 2.66 -7.11
CA LYS A 65 9.15 2.91 -8.12
C LYS A 65 9.59 1.56 -8.71
N TYR A 66 9.56 1.47 -10.05
CA TYR A 66 10.03 0.32 -10.79
C TYR A 66 10.98 0.78 -11.90
N GLN A 67 12.27 0.44 -11.74
CA GLN A 67 13.33 0.99 -12.59
C GLN A 67 13.29 2.53 -12.59
N ASP A 68 13.21 3.16 -13.77
CA ASP A 68 13.09 4.61 -13.94
C ASP A 68 11.64 5.05 -14.18
N THR A 69 10.67 4.29 -13.69
CA THR A 69 9.24 4.54 -13.86
C THR A 69 8.51 4.42 -12.52
N PHE A 70 7.25 4.86 -12.51
CA PHE A 70 6.34 4.67 -11.39
C PHE A 70 5.20 3.78 -11.81
N ILE A 71 4.78 2.86 -10.93
CA ILE A 71 3.62 2.00 -11.17
C ILE A 71 2.62 2.24 -10.06
N SER A 72 1.37 2.47 -10.44
CA SER A 72 0.24 2.64 -9.53
C SER A 72 -0.97 1.85 -10.01
N ILE A 73 -1.96 1.75 -9.16
CA ILE A 73 -3.25 1.14 -9.45
C ILE A 73 -4.29 2.26 -9.54
N ASP A 74 -5.02 2.29 -10.63
CA ASP A 74 -6.15 3.18 -10.86
C ASP A 74 -7.43 2.35 -11.01
N ASP A 75 -8.52 2.73 -10.35
CA ASP A 75 -9.79 1.97 -10.39
C ASP A 75 -10.39 1.88 -11.80
N LYS A 76 -10.13 2.88 -12.66
CA LYS A 76 -10.66 2.95 -14.02
C LYS A 76 -9.75 2.24 -15.02
N ASP A 77 -8.45 2.51 -14.93
CA ASP A 77 -7.47 2.10 -15.94
C ASP A 77 -6.67 0.85 -15.54
N GLY A 78 -6.81 0.41 -14.30
CA GLY A 78 -6.12 -0.77 -13.76
C GLY A 78 -4.70 -0.45 -13.34
N VAL A 79 -3.73 -1.25 -13.77
CA VAL A 79 -2.32 -0.95 -13.50
C VAL A 79 -1.82 0.05 -14.53
N ILE A 80 -1.32 1.18 -14.05
CA ILE A 80 -0.72 2.24 -14.86
C ILE A 80 0.79 2.33 -14.60
N GLN A 81 1.55 2.58 -15.65
CA GLN A 81 2.98 2.86 -15.58
C GLN A 81 3.23 4.26 -16.13
N LEU A 82 3.92 5.06 -15.35
CA LEU A 82 4.25 6.45 -15.66
C LEU A 82 5.77 6.60 -15.82
N ASP A 83 6.17 7.44 -16.78
CA ASP A 83 7.57 7.87 -16.89
C ASP A 83 7.94 8.88 -15.79
N THR A 84 9.18 9.36 -15.78
CA THR A 84 9.67 10.35 -14.81
C THR A 84 9.05 11.75 -14.97
N SER A 85 8.35 12.00 -16.08
CA SER A 85 7.57 13.22 -16.35
C SER A 85 6.07 13.01 -16.05
N TYR A 86 5.73 11.83 -15.51
CA TYR A 86 4.37 11.40 -15.15
C TYR A 86 3.41 11.18 -16.33
N ASN A 87 3.93 10.98 -17.54
CA ASN A 87 3.12 10.56 -18.66
C ASN A 87 2.83 9.06 -18.58
N ILE A 88 1.61 8.66 -18.92
CA ILE A 88 1.26 7.23 -19.02
C ILE A 88 2.01 6.63 -20.19
N ILE A 89 2.88 5.66 -19.94
CA ILE A 89 3.57 4.87 -20.96
C ILE A 89 2.95 3.49 -21.16
N LYS A 90 2.17 3.03 -20.16
CA LYS A 90 1.45 1.77 -20.24
C LYS A 90 0.28 1.77 -19.27
N ALA A 91 -0.85 1.22 -19.70
CA ALA A 91 -2.00 0.93 -18.84
C ALA A 91 -2.58 -0.44 -19.18
N LYS A 92 -3.05 -1.18 -18.16
CA LYS A 92 -3.64 -2.50 -18.33
C LYS A 92 -4.79 -2.70 -17.34
N LYS A 93 -6.00 -2.81 -17.86
CA LYS A 93 -7.16 -3.20 -17.05
C LYS A 93 -7.00 -4.62 -16.53
N LEU A 94 -7.28 -4.79 -15.25
CA LEU A 94 -7.23 -6.07 -14.57
C LEU A 94 -8.64 -6.62 -14.41
N LYS A 95 -8.89 -7.84 -14.88
CA LYS A 95 -10.22 -8.47 -14.80
C LYS A 95 -10.69 -8.69 -13.37
N ASN A 96 -9.76 -8.96 -12.45
CA ASN A 96 -10.05 -9.40 -11.09
C ASN A 96 -9.59 -8.44 -10.00
N ALA A 97 -8.87 -7.38 -10.32
CA ALA A 97 -8.40 -6.40 -9.33
C ALA A 97 -9.45 -5.33 -9.06
N THR A 98 -10.61 -5.75 -8.58
CA THR A 98 -11.60 -4.84 -8.05
C THR A 98 -11.10 -4.24 -6.73
N ARG A 99 -10.93 -2.91 -6.70
CA ARG A 99 -10.28 -2.16 -5.62
C ARG A 99 -8.91 -2.74 -5.25
N GLY A 100 -8.00 -2.66 -6.21
CA GLY A 100 -6.59 -2.90 -5.95
C GLY A 100 -6.08 -1.82 -5.01
N HIS A 101 -5.51 -2.20 -3.84
CA HIS A 101 -4.97 -1.26 -2.88
C HIS A 101 -3.44 -1.22 -2.91
N GLY A 102 -2.78 -2.16 -2.28
CA GLY A 102 -1.33 -2.22 -2.25
C GLY A 102 -0.73 -2.88 -3.50
N ILE A 103 0.45 -2.44 -3.90
CA ILE A 103 1.25 -3.05 -4.96
C ILE A 103 2.70 -3.21 -4.51
N ALA A 104 3.31 -4.35 -4.83
CA ALA A 104 4.73 -4.60 -4.62
C ALA A 104 5.34 -5.34 -5.81
N TYR A 105 6.66 -5.24 -5.99
CA TYR A 105 7.38 -5.98 -7.02
C TYR A 105 8.46 -6.87 -6.39
N SER A 106 8.50 -8.13 -6.81
CA SER A 106 9.55 -9.07 -6.44
C SER A 106 10.55 -9.25 -7.57
N LYS A 107 11.81 -8.93 -7.30
CA LYS A 107 12.92 -9.22 -8.23
C LYS A 107 13.18 -10.72 -8.36
N ILE A 108 12.84 -11.52 -7.35
CA ILE A 108 13.08 -12.96 -7.30
C ILE A 108 12.14 -13.67 -8.25
N THR A 109 10.84 -13.39 -8.17
CA THR A 109 9.83 -14.00 -9.04
C THR A 109 9.60 -13.20 -10.33
N ARG A 110 10.18 -11.98 -10.43
CA ARG A 110 9.97 -11.03 -11.53
C ARG A 110 8.49 -10.75 -11.78
N SER A 111 7.77 -10.51 -10.68
CA SER A 111 6.32 -10.34 -10.70
C SER A 111 5.86 -9.19 -9.83
N PHE A 112 4.77 -8.57 -10.23
CA PHE A 112 4.03 -7.61 -9.42
C PHE A 112 2.95 -8.36 -8.65
N TYR A 113 2.73 -7.92 -7.43
CA TYR A 113 1.71 -8.44 -6.52
C TYR A 113 0.78 -7.30 -6.14
N ILE A 114 -0.52 -7.46 -6.38
CA ILE A 114 -1.54 -6.45 -6.13
C ILE A 114 -2.58 -7.02 -5.20
N VAL A 115 -2.85 -6.33 -4.11
CA VAL A 115 -3.93 -6.71 -3.20
C VAL A 115 -5.28 -6.33 -3.80
N SER A 116 -6.17 -7.30 -3.95
CA SER A 116 -7.58 -7.10 -4.30
C SER A 116 -8.44 -7.18 -3.04
N SER A 117 -8.86 -6.01 -2.51
CA SER A 117 -9.64 -5.95 -1.26
C SER A 117 -11.00 -6.59 -1.39
N TYR A 118 -11.64 -6.49 -2.57
CA TYR A 118 -12.97 -7.07 -2.82
C TYR A 118 -12.96 -8.58 -2.96
N ARG A 119 -11.81 -9.18 -3.27
CA ARG A 119 -11.70 -10.62 -3.49
C ARG A 119 -10.94 -11.33 -2.38
N ASP A 120 -10.40 -10.57 -1.43
CA ASP A 120 -9.50 -11.10 -0.38
C ASP A 120 -8.38 -11.96 -0.99
N SER A 121 -7.75 -11.43 -2.04
CA SER A 121 -6.73 -12.13 -2.80
C SER A 121 -5.58 -11.21 -3.19
N ILE A 122 -4.51 -11.82 -3.64
CA ILE A 122 -3.35 -11.14 -4.21
C ILE A 122 -3.24 -11.58 -5.66
N ILE A 123 -3.39 -10.61 -6.57
CA ILE A 123 -3.24 -10.81 -8.01
C ILE A 123 -1.75 -10.78 -8.35
N VAL A 124 -1.28 -11.77 -9.09
CA VAL A 124 0.11 -11.87 -9.53
C VAL A 124 0.19 -11.54 -11.01
N LEU A 125 1.03 -10.56 -11.36
CA LEU A 125 1.24 -10.14 -12.74
C LEU A 125 2.71 -10.32 -13.13
N ASN A 126 2.95 -10.69 -14.37
CA ASN A 126 4.29 -10.62 -14.96
C ASN A 126 4.67 -9.16 -15.31
N GLU A 127 5.89 -8.93 -15.78
CA GLU A 127 6.40 -7.59 -16.16
C GLU A 127 5.65 -6.96 -17.34
N LYS A 128 4.83 -7.73 -18.06
CA LYS A 128 3.93 -7.23 -19.10
C LYS A 128 2.56 -6.84 -18.59
N PHE A 129 2.33 -6.94 -17.26
CA PHE A 129 1.04 -6.76 -16.59
C PHE A 129 -0.01 -7.80 -17.02
N GLU A 130 0.43 -8.98 -17.39
CA GLU A 130 -0.46 -10.11 -17.64
C GLU A 130 -0.62 -10.88 -16.33
N GLN A 131 -1.88 -11.18 -15.98
CA GLN A 131 -2.17 -11.96 -14.78
C GLN A 131 -1.71 -13.40 -15.00
N THR A 132 -0.85 -13.87 -14.11
CA THR A 132 -0.29 -15.23 -14.13
C THR A 132 -0.84 -16.11 -13.02
N ASP A 133 -1.27 -15.50 -11.90
CA ASP A 133 -1.81 -16.24 -10.75
C ASP A 133 -2.71 -15.35 -9.89
N GLU A 134 -3.41 -15.97 -8.93
CA GLU A 134 -4.21 -15.32 -7.90
C GLU A 134 -4.11 -16.13 -6.59
N ILE A 135 -3.59 -15.51 -5.52
CA ILE A 135 -3.40 -16.12 -4.22
C ILE A 135 -4.53 -15.70 -3.29
N PHE A 136 -5.45 -16.60 -2.96
CA PHE A 136 -6.55 -16.31 -2.04
C PHE A 136 -6.11 -16.37 -0.58
N ILE A 137 -6.51 -15.37 0.21
CA ILE A 137 -6.26 -15.36 1.65
C ILE A 137 -7.05 -16.46 2.35
N SER A 138 -8.30 -16.70 1.93
CA SER A 138 -9.11 -17.84 2.37
C SER A 138 -10.14 -18.21 1.30
N ASP A 139 -10.87 -19.28 1.51
CA ASP A 139 -11.99 -19.69 0.68
C ASP A 139 -13.31 -18.96 0.98
N LYS A 140 -13.32 -18.06 1.95
CA LYS A 140 -14.53 -17.33 2.37
C LYS A 140 -15.13 -16.51 1.26
N HIS A 141 -14.31 -15.71 0.57
CA HIS A 141 -14.78 -14.92 -0.57
C HIS A 141 -15.40 -15.80 -1.66
N GLN A 142 -14.75 -16.93 -1.99
CA GLN A 142 -15.24 -17.87 -3.00
C GLN A 142 -16.61 -18.46 -2.64
N LYS A 143 -16.89 -18.62 -1.34
CA LYS A 143 -18.18 -19.14 -0.82
C LYS A 143 -19.25 -18.06 -0.71
N SER A 144 -18.91 -16.86 -0.27
CA SER A 144 -19.86 -15.79 0.02
C SER A 144 -20.05 -14.79 -1.12
N GLY A 145 -19.07 -14.67 -2.01
CA GLY A 145 -18.99 -13.61 -3.03
C GLY A 145 -18.66 -12.23 -2.45
N ASN A 146 -18.34 -12.14 -1.15
CA ASN A 146 -18.09 -10.89 -0.44
C ASN A 146 -16.64 -10.78 0.05
N PRO A 147 -16.11 -9.55 0.19
CA PRO A 147 -14.86 -9.37 0.92
C PRO A 147 -15.12 -9.63 2.41
N GLU A 148 -14.43 -10.61 2.97
CA GLU A 148 -14.59 -11.03 4.36
C GLU A 148 -13.41 -10.58 5.24
N HIS A 149 -12.21 -10.49 4.65
CA HIS A 149 -10.98 -10.09 5.35
C HIS A 149 -10.62 -8.63 5.14
N HIS A 150 -11.00 -8.04 4.02
CA HIS A 150 -10.58 -6.71 3.57
C HIS A 150 -9.07 -6.56 3.59
N CYS A 151 -8.42 -7.32 2.71
CA CYS A 151 -6.98 -7.18 2.49
C CYS A 151 -6.67 -5.80 1.92
N ASN A 152 -5.61 -5.15 2.42
CA ASN A 152 -5.38 -3.75 2.12
C ASN A 152 -4.03 -3.49 1.46
N ASP A 153 -2.94 -3.73 2.15
CA ASP A 153 -1.62 -3.33 1.67
C ASP A 153 -0.63 -4.48 1.70
N ILE A 154 0.50 -4.32 0.99
CA ILE A 154 1.46 -5.38 0.72
C ILE A 154 2.89 -4.86 0.74
N CYS A 155 3.79 -5.65 1.31
CA CYS A 155 5.23 -5.42 1.30
C CYS A 155 5.97 -6.71 0.99
N ILE A 156 7.10 -6.64 0.28
CA ILE A 156 7.95 -7.78 -0.03
C ILE A 156 9.34 -7.56 0.55
N VAL A 157 9.84 -8.55 1.29
CA VAL A 157 11.19 -8.57 1.85
C VAL A 157 11.81 -9.95 1.59
N GLY A 158 12.83 -9.99 0.74
CA GLY A 158 13.43 -11.27 0.33
C GLY A 158 12.41 -12.20 -0.34
N ASN A 159 12.25 -13.40 0.22
CA ASN A 159 11.30 -14.41 -0.25
C ASN A 159 9.92 -14.33 0.41
N SER A 160 9.70 -13.35 1.26
CA SER A 160 8.44 -13.21 2.01
C SER A 160 7.63 -12.02 1.50
N LEU A 161 6.35 -12.28 1.32
CA LEU A 161 5.32 -11.30 1.06
C LEU A 161 4.52 -11.12 2.33
N TYR A 162 4.30 -9.88 2.71
CA TYR A 162 3.51 -9.50 3.86
C TYR A 162 2.27 -8.75 3.40
N VAL A 163 1.09 -9.17 3.86
CA VAL A 163 -0.19 -8.55 3.52
C VAL A 163 -0.95 -8.19 4.78
N THR A 164 -1.50 -6.97 4.83
CA THR A 164 -2.38 -6.53 5.91
C THR A 164 -3.83 -6.83 5.58
N MET A 165 -4.62 -7.10 6.62
CA MET A 165 -6.08 -7.26 6.51
C MET A 165 -6.79 -6.72 7.76
N PHE A 166 -8.03 -6.25 7.60
CA PHE A 166 -8.81 -5.67 8.69
C PHE A 166 -9.34 -6.73 9.65
N SER A 167 -9.64 -7.93 9.16
CA SER A 167 -10.06 -9.05 10.00
C SER A 167 -9.42 -10.35 9.54
N TYR A 168 -8.66 -10.97 10.44
CA TYR A 168 -8.09 -12.30 10.22
C TYR A 168 -9.15 -13.40 10.20
N THR A 169 -10.17 -13.28 11.06
CA THR A 169 -11.29 -14.23 11.09
C THR A 169 -12.30 -14.01 9.98
N GLY A 170 -12.15 -12.93 9.18
CA GLY A 170 -13.06 -12.60 8.09
C GLY A 170 -14.42 -12.12 8.56
N ASN A 171 -14.45 -11.19 9.50
CA ASN A 171 -15.67 -10.63 10.08
C ASN A 171 -15.67 -9.09 10.14
N TRP A 172 -14.84 -8.43 9.31
CA TRP A 172 -14.71 -6.97 9.37
C TRP A 172 -16.06 -6.24 9.12
N LYS A 173 -16.95 -6.79 8.31
CA LYS A 173 -18.29 -6.25 8.08
C LYS A 173 -19.22 -6.32 9.30
N ARG A 174 -18.80 -7.03 10.34
CA ARG A 174 -19.48 -7.12 11.63
C ARG A 174 -18.80 -6.27 12.69
N ASP A 175 -17.97 -5.32 12.26
CA ASP A 175 -17.16 -4.46 13.12
C ASP A 175 -16.17 -5.23 14.03
N ILE A 176 -15.74 -6.42 13.59
CA ILE A 176 -14.71 -7.21 14.28
C ILE A 176 -13.38 -6.94 13.60
N PHE A 177 -12.59 -6.09 14.25
CA PHE A 177 -11.26 -5.71 13.80
C PHE A 177 -10.20 -6.52 14.55
N ASP A 178 -9.97 -7.74 14.12
CA ASP A 178 -8.90 -8.63 14.54
C ASP A 178 -7.81 -8.72 13.47
N GLY A 179 -7.43 -7.56 12.94
CA GLY A 179 -6.51 -7.46 11.84
C GLY A 179 -5.10 -7.93 12.14
N VAL A 180 -4.41 -8.29 11.09
CA VAL A 180 -3.04 -8.80 11.17
C VAL A 180 -2.21 -8.36 9.97
N ALA A 181 -0.88 -8.49 10.08
CA ALA A 181 0.01 -8.68 8.96
C ALA A 181 0.32 -10.17 8.83
N LEU A 182 -0.01 -10.76 7.70
CA LEU A 182 0.20 -12.17 7.37
C LEU A 182 1.43 -12.31 6.48
N GLU A 183 2.29 -13.29 6.77
CA GLU A 183 3.42 -13.67 5.95
C GLU A 183 3.05 -14.82 5.01
N ILE A 184 3.46 -14.68 3.74
CA ILE A 184 3.29 -15.67 2.67
C ILE A 184 4.64 -15.89 2.01
N ASP A 185 5.04 -17.14 1.82
CA ASP A 185 6.23 -17.49 1.04
C ASP A 185 5.97 -17.25 -0.45
N LEU A 186 6.82 -16.47 -1.09
CA LEU A 186 6.66 -16.08 -2.50
C LEU A 186 6.79 -17.22 -3.50
N VAL A 187 7.56 -18.25 -3.15
CA VAL A 187 7.85 -19.35 -4.08
C VAL A 187 6.75 -20.42 -4.00
N SER A 188 6.40 -20.83 -2.79
CA SER A 188 5.37 -21.86 -2.58
C SER A 188 3.95 -21.30 -2.49
N THR A 189 3.80 -19.99 -2.37
CA THR A 189 2.54 -19.27 -2.11
C THR A 189 1.82 -19.73 -0.83
N LYS A 190 2.54 -20.43 0.06
CA LYS A 190 2.00 -20.91 1.33
C LYS A 190 2.04 -19.81 2.39
N LYS A 191 0.96 -19.73 3.15
CA LYS A 191 0.92 -18.87 4.34
C LYS A 191 1.84 -19.44 5.41
N ILE A 192 2.75 -18.61 5.90
CA ILE A 192 3.71 -18.96 6.95
C ILE A 192 3.09 -18.70 8.32
N GLY A 193 2.58 -17.50 8.54
CA GLY A 193 2.01 -17.13 9.83
C GLY A 193 1.71 -15.64 9.96
N ARG A 194 1.20 -15.28 11.12
CA ARG A 194 0.94 -13.89 11.48
C ARG A 194 2.18 -13.28 12.12
N VAL A 195 2.61 -12.13 11.60
CA VAL A 195 3.84 -11.46 12.07
C VAL A 195 3.55 -10.21 12.91
N ILE A 196 2.39 -9.58 12.69
CA ILE A 196 1.87 -8.52 13.56
C ILE A 196 0.39 -8.84 13.81
N ASN A 197 -0.04 -8.77 15.06
CA ASN A 197 -1.39 -9.13 15.47
C ASN A 197 -2.08 -7.94 16.13
N ASP A 198 -3.39 -8.07 16.37
CA ASP A 198 -4.21 -7.09 17.08
C ASP A 198 -4.13 -5.71 16.42
N LEU A 199 -4.42 -5.66 15.12
CA LEU A 199 -4.48 -4.46 14.32
C LEU A 199 -5.94 -4.03 14.07
N TRP A 200 -6.18 -2.73 14.10
CA TRP A 200 -7.50 -2.15 13.81
C TRP A 200 -7.44 -1.34 12.52
N MET A 201 -7.94 -1.89 11.42
CA MET A 201 -7.89 -1.34 10.07
C MET A 201 -6.44 -0.96 9.64
N PRO A 202 -5.53 -1.93 9.57
CA PRO A 202 -4.13 -1.66 9.22
C PRO A 202 -3.98 -1.17 7.79
N HIS A 203 -3.11 -0.19 7.61
CA HIS A 203 -2.68 0.35 6.32
C HIS A 203 -1.17 0.47 6.26
N ASN A 204 -0.64 0.65 5.06
CA ASN A 204 0.75 1.01 4.78
C ASN A 204 1.78 0.12 5.49
N ILE A 205 1.79 -1.18 5.14
CA ILE A 205 2.85 -2.06 5.60
C ILE A 205 4.15 -1.75 4.85
N SER A 206 5.24 -1.59 5.58
CA SER A 206 6.56 -1.30 5.03
C SER A 206 7.66 -1.97 5.84
N PHE A 207 8.86 -2.04 5.25
CA PHE A 207 10.03 -2.53 5.95
C PHE A 207 11.01 -1.37 6.13
N LEU A 208 11.13 -0.91 7.38
CA LEU A 208 11.94 0.24 7.76
C LEU A 208 12.91 -0.18 8.89
N ASP A 209 14.17 0.19 8.76
CA ASP A 209 15.22 -0.03 9.78
C ASP A 209 15.28 -1.46 10.32
N GLY A 210 15.14 -2.44 9.40
CA GLY A 210 15.21 -3.87 9.77
C GLY A 210 13.92 -4.44 10.36
N SER A 211 12.83 -3.69 10.40
CA SER A 211 11.56 -4.10 11.01
C SER A 211 10.38 -3.87 10.05
N LEU A 212 9.39 -4.75 10.10
CA LEU A 212 8.10 -4.49 9.50
C LEU A 212 7.35 -3.46 10.33
N THR A 213 6.77 -2.46 9.66
CA THR A 213 5.97 -1.41 10.27
C THR A 213 4.60 -1.36 9.61
N VAL A 214 3.57 -1.03 10.38
CA VAL A 214 2.18 -0.94 9.94
C VAL A 214 1.51 0.25 10.63
N LEU A 215 0.73 1.01 9.88
CA LEU A 215 -0.19 1.99 10.46
C LEU A 215 -1.45 1.29 10.96
N ASP A 216 -1.66 1.27 12.27
CA ASP A 216 -2.91 0.84 12.91
C ASP A 216 -3.88 2.03 12.95
N SER A 217 -4.61 2.20 11.85
CA SER A 217 -5.28 3.47 11.51
C SER A 217 -6.37 3.88 12.49
N LEU A 218 -7.18 2.95 12.98
CA LEU A 218 -8.23 3.28 13.96
C LEU A 218 -7.66 3.62 15.34
N ARG A 219 -6.47 3.14 15.67
CA ARG A 219 -5.80 3.48 16.93
C ARG A 219 -4.86 4.68 16.79
N GLY A 220 -4.58 5.13 15.58
CA GLY A 220 -3.60 6.20 15.31
C GLY A 220 -2.19 5.82 15.75
N GLU A 221 -1.79 4.55 15.55
CA GLU A 221 -0.53 4.00 16.04
C GLU A 221 0.33 3.48 14.87
N LEU A 222 1.65 3.68 14.98
CA LEU A 222 2.62 2.94 14.17
C LEU A 222 3.08 1.72 14.97
N LYS A 223 2.83 0.52 14.46
CA LYS A 223 3.23 -0.74 15.09
C LYS A 223 4.34 -1.43 14.30
N THR A 224 5.16 -2.21 15.01
CA THR A 224 6.21 -3.04 14.42
C THR A 224 6.05 -4.48 14.82
N ASN A 225 6.68 -5.39 14.06
CA ASN A 225 6.77 -6.82 14.42
C ASN A 225 7.54 -7.08 15.70
N ASN A 226 8.26 -6.09 16.25
CA ASN A 226 8.96 -6.17 17.55
C ASN A 226 8.08 -5.75 18.75
N ALA A 227 6.75 -5.76 18.58
CA ALA A 227 5.74 -5.51 19.62
C ALA A 227 5.82 -4.15 20.34
N ARG A 228 6.48 -3.14 19.78
CA ARG A 228 6.49 -1.78 20.34
C ARG A 228 5.73 -0.82 19.43
N ALA A 229 4.76 -0.10 19.98
CA ALA A 229 4.22 1.09 19.34
C ALA A 229 5.34 2.13 19.22
N ILE A 230 5.70 2.54 18.01
CA ILE A 230 6.77 3.53 17.79
C ILE A 230 6.23 4.95 17.97
N GLY A 231 4.92 5.15 17.82
CA GLY A 231 4.28 6.45 17.98
C GLY A 231 2.76 6.37 17.91
N LYS A 232 2.12 7.38 18.47
CA LYS A 232 0.68 7.65 18.30
C LYS A 232 0.53 8.91 17.49
N PHE A 233 -0.34 8.86 16.51
CA PHE A 233 -0.74 10.02 15.74
C PHE A 233 -1.99 10.65 16.38
N PRO A 234 -2.10 11.97 16.41
CA PRO A 234 -3.27 12.64 16.96
C PRO A 234 -4.55 12.38 16.18
#